data_3060822206e9e8802bf27aecd21b6d4c
#
_entry.id   3060822206e9e8802bf27aecd21b6d4c
#
_cell.length_a   1.000
_cell.length_b   1.000
_cell.length_c   1.000
_cell.angle_alpha   90.00
_cell.angle_beta   90.00
_cell.angle_gamma   90.00
#
_symmetry.space_group_name_H-M   'P 1'
#
loop_
_entity.id
_entity.type
_entity.pdbx_description
1 polymer ?
#
loop_
_entity_poly.entity_id
_entity_poly.type
_entity_poly.pdbx_seq_one_letter_code
_entity_poly.pdbx_strand_id
1 'polypeptide(L)'
;LEFRRVLFRSQFRQWCALALRQRSADSELTIRLVDEPEGRELNHTWRQKDYATNVLSFPADVPDELLDIPLLGDLVICVEVVEREAKEQGKALEAHWAHLVIHGCLHLLGYDHIDDDEAEEMEALERSLLAELGHPDPYADDEN
;
A
#
# COMPACT_ATOMS: atom_id res chain seq x y z
N LEU A 1 -11.77 15.19 -4.44
CA LEU A 1 -10.53 14.39 -4.35
C LEU A 1 -9.48 15.10 -3.52
N GLU A 2 -9.23 16.37 -3.76
CA GLU A 2 -8.25 17.12 -2.98
C GLU A 2 -8.62 17.20 -1.51
N PHE A 3 -9.89 17.41 -1.23
CA PHE A 3 -10.41 17.43 0.14
C PHE A 3 -10.14 16.09 0.82
N ARG A 4 -10.39 15.00 0.11
CA ARG A 4 -10.16 13.66 0.61
C ARG A 4 -8.67 13.40 0.88
N ARG A 5 -7.79 13.88 -0.01
CA ARG A 5 -6.35 13.77 0.18
C ARG A 5 -5.88 14.48 1.44
N VAL A 6 -6.45 15.65 1.72
CA VAL A 6 -6.13 16.41 2.93
C VAL A 6 -6.58 15.65 4.16
N LEU A 7 -7.78 15.05 4.14
CA LEU A 7 -8.30 14.30 5.27
C LEU A 7 -7.41 13.12 5.63
N PHE A 8 -6.86 12.41 4.63
CA PHE A 8 -6.08 11.21 4.87
C PHE A 8 -4.58 11.43 5.00
N ARG A 9 -4.10 12.68 4.84
CA ARG A 9 -2.65 12.93 4.84
C ARG A 9 -1.96 12.47 6.13
N SER A 10 -2.50 12.82 7.29
CA SER A 10 -1.93 12.41 8.57
C SER A 10 -2.04 10.91 8.78
N GLN A 11 -3.11 10.31 8.30
CA GLN A 11 -3.31 8.87 8.36
C GLN A 11 -2.33 8.13 7.47
N PHE A 12 -2.04 8.63 6.27
CA PHE A 12 -1.02 8.03 5.41
C PHE A 12 0.33 7.98 6.13
N ARG A 13 0.71 9.07 6.80
CA ARG A 13 1.95 9.10 7.56
C ARG A 13 1.94 8.09 8.70
N GLN A 14 0.82 7.99 9.39
CA GLN A 14 0.66 7.03 10.48
C GLN A 14 0.80 5.59 9.97
N TRP A 15 0.12 5.26 8.88
CA TRP A 15 0.17 3.93 8.31
C TRP A 15 1.56 3.57 7.81
N CYS A 16 2.23 4.50 7.14
CA CYS A 16 3.60 4.28 6.67
C CYS A 16 4.55 4.10 7.85
N ALA A 17 4.45 4.95 8.87
CA ALA A 17 5.31 4.85 10.05
C ALA A 17 5.12 3.51 10.75
N LEU A 18 3.88 3.03 10.84
CA LEU A 18 3.59 1.73 11.46
C LEU A 18 4.20 0.59 10.65
N ALA A 19 4.04 0.61 9.34
CA ALA A 19 4.58 -0.44 8.46
C ALA A 19 6.11 -0.46 8.49
N LEU A 20 6.73 0.69 8.68
CA LEU A 20 8.18 0.85 8.61
C LEU A 20 8.87 0.88 9.97
N ARG A 21 8.13 0.67 11.06
CA ARG A 21 8.67 0.88 12.42
C ARG A 21 9.85 -0.02 12.78
N GLN A 22 10.00 -1.14 12.08
CA GLN A 22 11.12 -2.05 12.35
C GLN A 22 12.43 -1.58 11.71
N ARG A 23 12.36 -0.58 10.85
CA ARG A 23 13.57 0.01 10.30
C ARG A 23 14.15 0.96 11.35
N SER A 24 15.47 0.88 11.53
CA SER A 24 16.17 1.69 12.52
C SER A 24 16.53 3.08 12.01
N ALA A 25 16.42 3.30 10.69
CA ALA A 25 16.80 4.57 10.07
C ALA A 25 15.60 5.22 9.40
N ASP A 26 15.60 6.54 9.33
CA ASP A 26 14.60 7.28 8.58
C ASP A 26 14.63 6.88 7.12
N SER A 27 13.46 6.89 6.49
CA SER A 27 13.33 6.54 5.08
C SER A 27 12.30 7.44 4.42
N GLU A 28 12.42 7.60 3.11
CA GLU A 28 11.46 8.36 2.33
C GLU A 28 10.73 7.45 1.37
N LEU A 29 9.46 7.74 1.15
CA LEU A 29 8.69 7.15 0.08
C LEU A 29 7.67 8.16 -0.43
N THR A 30 7.24 7.99 -1.67
CA THR A 30 6.25 8.87 -2.28
C THR A 30 4.95 8.08 -2.45
N ILE A 31 3.84 8.71 -2.08
CA ILE A 31 2.51 8.16 -2.33
C ILE A 31 1.83 9.07 -3.35
N ARG A 32 1.51 8.52 -4.50
CA ARG A 32 0.82 9.23 -5.56
C ARG A 32 -0.57 8.67 -5.73
N LEU A 33 -1.56 9.54 -5.66
CA LEU A 33 -2.96 9.17 -5.89
C LEU A 33 -3.31 9.51 -7.33
N VAL A 34 -3.85 8.53 -8.06
CA VAL A 34 -4.18 8.69 -9.48
C VAL A 34 -5.63 8.32 -9.74
N ASP A 35 -6.16 8.79 -10.88
CA ASP A 35 -7.48 8.38 -11.34
C ASP A 35 -7.38 7.06 -12.13
N GLU A 36 -8.54 6.53 -12.52
CA GLU A 36 -8.58 5.24 -13.19
C GLU A 36 -7.87 5.22 -14.55
N PRO A 37 -8.05 6.24 -15.43
CA PRO A 37 -7.30 6.26 -16.69
C PRO A 37 -5.80 6.26 -16.50
N GLU A 38 -5.27 7.06 -15.59
CA GLU A 38 -3.83 7.10 -15.32
C GLU A 38 -3.36 5.80 -14.67
N GLY A 39 -4.12 5.25 -13.74
CA GLY A 39 -3.80 3.97 -13.12
C GLY A 39 -3.72 2.83 -14.13
N ARG A 40 -4.66 2.80 -15.07
CA ARG A 40 -4.66 1.81 -16.16
C ARG A 40 -3.43 1.96 -17.05
N GLU A 41 -3.10 3.20 -17.41
CA GLU A 41 -1.93 3.46 -18.25
C GLU A 41 -0.64 3.01 -17.57
N LEU A 42 -0.47 3.30 -16.29
CA LEU A 42 0.72 2.90 -15.55
C LEU A 42 0.81 1.37 -15.40
N ASN A 43 -0.30 0.73 -15.12
CA ASN A 43 -0.34 -0.73 -14.99
C ASN A 43 -0.02 -1.39 -16.33
N HIS A 44 -0.52 -0.84 -17.43
CA HIS A 44 -0.24 -1.35 -18.77
C HIS A 44 1.23 -1.18 -19.12
N THR A 45 1.79 0.01 -18.87
CA THR A 45 3.18 0.32 -19.22
C THR A 45 4.18 -0.53 -18.42
N TRP A 46 3.95 -0.68 -17.12
CA TRP A 46 4.94 -1.29 -16.22
C TRP A 46 4.67 -2.75 -15.88
N ARG A 47 3.42 -3.21 -16.01
CA ARG A 47 3.04 -4.58 -15.65
C ARG A 47 2.37 -5.33 -16.79
N GLN A 48 2.19 -4.69 -17.94
CA GLN A 48 1.55 -5.24 -19.15
C GLN A 48 0.11 -5.72 -18.87
N LYS A 49 -0.59 -5.01 -18.00
CA LYS A 49 -1.99 -5.31 -17.66
C LYS A 49 -2.87 -4.13 -18.02
N ASP A 50 -3.82 -4.33 -18.90
CA ASP A 50 -4.65 -3.26 -19.46
C ASP A 50 -5.90 -3.00 -18.63
N TYR A 51 -5.69 -2.77 -17.32
CA TYR A 51 -6.74 -2.35 -16.40
C TYR A 51 -6.09 -1.62 -15.21
N ALA A 52 -6.87 -0.79 -14.52
CA ALA A 52 -6.38 -0.12 -13.33
C ALA A 52 -6.40 -1.09 -12.14
N THR A 53 -5.31 -1.13 -11.39
CA THR A 53 -5.25 -1.90 -10.14
C THR A 53 -5.28 -0.94 -8.95
N ASN A 54 -5.47 -1.47 -7.74
CA ASN A 54 -5.59 -0.63 -6.54
C ASN A 54 -4.26 0.04 -6.16
N VAL A 55 -3.17 -0.70 -6.09
CA VAL A 55 -1.88 -0.15 -5.71
C VAL A 55 -0.77 -0.77 -6.55
N LEU A 56 0.17 0.09 -6.98
CA LEU A 56 1.40 -0.33 -7.63
C LEU A 56 2.57 0.12 -6.77
N SER A 57 3.51 -0.78 -6.52
CA SER A 57 4.71 -0.50 -5.74
C SER A 57 5.92 -0.50 -6.66
N PHE A 58 6.69 0.58 -6.62
CA PHE A 58 7.90 0.75 -7.43
C PHE A 58 9.08 0.96 -6.51
N PRO A 59 9.81 -0.12 -6.14
CA PRO A 59 10.99 0.02 -5.29
C PRO A 59 12.03 0.94 -5.96
N ALA A 60 12.68 1.77 -5.15
CA ALA A 60 13.72 2.65 -5.65
C ALA A 60 14.97 1.84 -6.01
N ASP A 61 15.61 2.23 -7.10
CA ASP A 61 16.83 1.59 -7.59
C ASP A 61 18.03 2.51 -7.43
N VAL A 62 18.13 3.15 -6.26
CA VAL A 62 19.23 4.07 -5.94
C VAL A 62 19.93 3.53 -4.70
N PRO A 63 21.24 3.28 -4.76
CA PRO A 63 21.99 2.81 -3.58
C PRO A 63 21.88 3.78 -2.41
N ASP A 64 21.64 3.25 -1.21
CA ASP A 64 21.47 4.06 0.00
C ASP A 64 22.69 4.93 0.28
N GLU A 65 23.88 4.47 -0.10
CA GLU A 65 25.14 5.21 0.12
C GLU A 65 25.17 6.54 -0.62
N LEU A 66 24.35 6.70 -1.65
CA LEU A 66 24.30 7.93 -2.43
C LEU A 66 23.29 8.94 -1.91
N LEU A 67 22.54 8.57 -0.86
CA LEU A 67 21.43 9.37 -0.34
C LEU A 67 21.65 9.67 1.14
N ASP A 68 21.31 10.88 1.55
CA ASP A 68 21.33 11.26 2.97
C ASP A 68 20.26 10.49 3.75
N ILE A 69 19.09 10.31 3.12
CA ILE A 69 17.98 9.54 3.68
C ILE A 69 17.62 8.46 2.66
N PRO A 70 17.59 7.17 3.05
CA PRO A 70 17.24 6.12 2.11
C PRO A 70 15.86 6.33 1.47
N LEU A 71 15.81 6.13 0.15
CA LEU A 71 14.56 6.22 -0.61
C LEU A 71 14.04 4.80 -0.85
N LEU A 72 12.85 4.49 -0.32
CA LEU A 72 12.25 3.18 -0.46
C LEU A 72 11.60 2.98 -1.82
N GLY A 73 10.96 4.02 -2.33
CA GLY A 73 10.30 3.94 -3.63
C GLY A 73 8.99 4.71 -3.67
N ASP A 74 8.13 4.33 -4.61
CA ASP A 74 6.86 5.00 -4.84
C ASP A 74 5.70 4.02 -4.72
N LEU A 75 4.61 4.49 -4.12
CA LEU A 75 3.32 3.80 -4.16
C LEU A 75 2.40 4.63 -5.04
N VAL A 76 1.77 3.99 -6.02
CA VAL A 76 0.77 4.64 -6.87
C VAL A 76 -0.56 3.95 -6.58
N ILE A 77 -1.53 4.71 -6.08
CA ILE A 77 -2.82 4.17 -5.64
C ILE A 77 -3.94 4.79 -6.46
N CYS A 78 -4.77 3.93 -7.06
CA CYS A 78 -5.93 4.38 -7.83
C CYS A 78 -7.12 4.57 -6.90
N VAL A 79 -7.51 5.82 -6.66
CA VAL A 79 -8.56 6.19 -5.72
C VAL A 79 -9.88 5.49 -6.04
N GLU A 80 -10.28 5.52 -7.31
CA GLU A 80 -11.57 4.95 -7.73
C GLU A 80 -11.65 3.44 -7.53
N VAL A 81 -10.54 2.74 -7.77
CA VAL A 81 -10.49 1.30 -7.57
C VAL A 81 -10.59 0.96 -6.07
N VAL A 82 -9.88 1.71 -5.23
CA VAL A 82 -9.94 1.51 -3.77
C VAL A 82 -11.36 1.71 -3.25
N GLU A 83 -12.02 2.77 -3.69
CA GLU A 83 -13.39 3.06 -3.26
C GLU A 83 -14.36 1.98 -3.71
N ARG A 84 -14.22 1.54 -4.96
CA ARG A 84 -15.07 0.49 -5.51
C ARG A 84 -14.88 -0.84 -4.77
N GLU A 85 -13.63 -1.21 -4.50
CA GLU A 85 -13.32 -2.44 -3.78
C GLU A 85 -13.88 -2.42 -2.36
N ALA A 86 -13.71 -1.31 -1.65
CA ALA A 86 -14.23 -1.20 -0.30
C ALA A 86 -15.73 -1.42 -0.28
N LYS A 87 -16.45 -0.83 -1.23
CA LYS A 87 -17.88 -0.97 -1.35
C LYS A 87 -18.27 -2.40 -1.70
N GLU A 88 -17.61 -2.99 -2.68
CA GLU A 88 -17.91 -4.37 -3.12
C GLU A 88 -17.65 -5.39 -2.03
N GLN A 89 -16.60 -5.18 -1.23
CA GLN A 89 -16.21 -6.12 -0.19
C GLN A 89 -16.86 -5.81 1.16
N GLY A 90 -17.67 -4.75 1.24
CA GLY A 90 -18.32 -4.36 2.48
C GLY A 90 -17.37 -3.92 3.57
N LYS A 91 -16.23 -3.34 3.18
CA LYS A 91 -15.21 -2.89 4.12
C LYS A 91 -15.33 -1.39 4.34
N ALA A 92 -14.98 -0.93 5.56
CA ALA A 92 -14.88 0.49 5.82
C ALA A 92 -13.79 1.08 4.92
N LEU A 93 -14.07 2.25 4.33
CA LEU A 93 -13.16 2.86 3.39
C LEU A 93 -11.77 3.12 4.02
N GLU A 94 -11.76 3.64 5.25
CA GLU A 94 -10.51 3.91 5.95
C GLU A 94 -9.70 2.64 6.18
N ALA A 95 -10.36 1.55 6.57
CA ALA A 95 -9.70 0.26 6.80
C ALA A 95 -9.08 -0.28 5.51
N HIS A 96 -9.77 -0.13 4.39
CA HIS A 96 -9.25 -0.59 3.11
C HIS A 96 -8.04 0.23 2.66
N TRP A 97 -8.11 1.56 2.84
CA TRP A 97 -6.97 2.42 2.57
C TRP A 97 -5.75 2.05 3.42
N ALA A 98 -5.97 1.86 4.72
CA ALA A 98 -4.89 1.48 5.63
C ALA A 98 -4.23 0.18 5.19
N HIS A 99 -5.04 -0.82 4.82
CA HIS A 99 -4.55 -2.10 4.34
C HIS A 99 -3.67 -1.94 3.09
N LEU A 100 -4.13 -1.18 2.12
CA LEU A 100 -3.39 -1.03 0.86
C LEU A 100 -2.10 -0.24 1.04
N VAL A 101 -2.09 0.79 1.88
CA VAL A 101 -0.87 1.55 2.16
C VAL A 101 0.15 0.67 2.88
N ILE A 102 -0.28 -0.06 3.90
CA ILE A 102 0.59 -0.97 4.64
C ILE A 102 1.13 -2.06 3.71
N HIS A 103 0.25 -2.66 2.92
CA HIS A 103 0.61 -3.69 1.95
C HIS A 103 1.70 -3.19 0.98
N GLY A 104 1.50 -1.99 0.42
CA GLY A 104 2.46 -1.39 -0.49
C GLY A 104 3.80 -1.10 0.19
N CYS A 105 3.78 -0.60 1.42
CA CYS A 105 5.01 -0.36 2.17
C CYS A 105 5.77 -1.64 2.42
N LEU A 106 5.08 -2.73 2.76
CA LEU A 106 5.72 -4.02 2.98
C LEU A 106 6.39 -4.53 1.70
N HIS A 107 5.75 -4.33 0.55
CA HIS A 107 6.37 -4.66 -0.73
C HIS A 107 7.65 -3.87 -0.95
N LEU A 108 7.65 -2.58 -0.61
CA LEU A 108 8.86 -1.74 -0.74
C LEU A 108 9.98 -2.22 0.18
N LEU A 109 9.63 -2.88 1.28
CA LEU A 109 10.62 -3.47 2.21
C LEU A 109 11.12 -4.84 1.75
N GLY A 110 10.54 -5.40 0.70
CA GLY A 110 10.97 -6.68 0.15
C GLY A 110 10.06 -7.85 0.42
N TYR A 111 8.97 -7.67 1.16
CA TYR A 111 7.97 -8.73 1.33
C TYR A 111 7.26 -8.98 0.00
N ASP A 112 6.93 -10.22 -0.28
CA ASP A 112 6.31 -10.59 -1.53
C ASP A 112 5.33 -11.76 -1.31
N HIS A 113 4.59 -12.14 -2.35
CA HIS A 113 3.67 -13.29 -2.32
C HIS A 113 4.05 -14.34 -3.37
N ILE A 114 5.34 -14.50 -3.66
CA ILE A 114 5.76 -15.41 -4.72
C ILE A 114 5.44 -16.86 -4.34
N ASP A 115 5.63 -17.22 -3.08
CA ASP A 115 5.28 -18.55 -2.60
C ASP A 115 4.35 -18.46 -1.38
N ASP A 116 3.80 -19.60 -0.97
CA ASP A 116 2.81 -19.65 0.11
C ASP A 116 3.38 -19.19 1.45
N ASP A 117 4.64 -19.51 1.73
CA ASP A 117 5.27 -19.12 3.00
C ASP A 117 5.48 -17.61 3.07
N GLU A 118 5.93 -17.01 1.99
CA GLU A 118 6.09 -15.55 1.90
C GLU A 118 4.76 -14.84 2.00
N ALA A 119 3.74 -15.35 1.32
CA ALA A 119 2.41 -14.79 1.37
C ALA A 119 1.84 -14.86 2.80
N GLU A 120 2.00 -15.98 3.48
CA GLU A 120 1.55 -16.15 4.85
C GLU A 120 2.23 -15.18 5.81
N GLU A 121 3.54 -15.03 5.68
CA GLU A 121 4.29 -14.09 6.51
C GLU A 121 3.85 -12.66 6.32
N MET A 122 3.67 -12.25 5.06
CA MET A 122 3.22 -10.89 4.75
C MET A 122 1.81 -10.64 5.24
N GLU A 123 0.88 -11.58 5.02
CA GLU A 123 -0.50 -11.45 5.46
C GLU A 123 -0.62 -11.44 6.99
N ALA A 124 0.18 -12.25 7.67
CA ALA A 124 0.19 -12.26 9.13
C ALA A 124 0.64 -10.90 9.68
N LEU A 125 1.65 -10.32 9.06
CA LEU A 125 2.14 -9.00 9.46
C LEU A 125 1.08 -7.91 9.18
N GLU A 126 0.42 -7.97 8.03
CA GLU A 126 -0.67 -7.05 7.72
C GLU A 126 -1.80 -7.13 8.74
N ARG A 127 -2.22 -8.35 9.12
CA ARG A 127 -3.25 -8.55 10.13
C ARG A 127 -2.86 -7.93 11.47
N SER A 128 -1.62 -8.16 11.88
CA SER A 128 -1.10 -7.65 13.14
C SER A 128 -1.08 -6.12 13.17
N LEU A 129 -0.58 -5.51 12.10
CA LEU A 129 -0.49 -4.05 12.01
C LEU A 129 -1.87 -3.39 11.97
N LEU A 130 -2.80 -3.98 11.20
CA LEU A 130 -4.17 -3.46 11.12
C LEU A 130 -4.90 -3.63 12.45
N ALA A 131 -4.65 -4.71 13.17
CA ALA A 131 -5.22 -4.91 14.52
C ALA A 131 -4.77 -3.81 15.47
N GLU A 132 -3.53 -3.37 15.39
CA GLU A 132 -3.03 -2.26 16.20
C GLU A 132 -3.77 -0.95 15.92
N LEU A 133 -4.28 -0.78 14.70
CA LEU A 133 -5.07 0.38 14.31
C LEU A 133 -6.55 0.23 14.67
N GLY A 134 -6.95 -0.93 15.17
CA GLY A 134 -8.35 -1.20 15.48
C GLY A 134 -9.17 -1.66 14.29
N HIS A 135 -8.52 -2.06 13.21
CA HIS A 135 -9.22 -2.55 12.01
C HIS A 135 -9.31 -4.08 12.01
N PRO A 136 -10.39 -4.63 11.43
CA PRO A 136 -10.53 -6.08 11.36
C PRO A 136 -9.54 -6.71 10.40
N ASP A 137 -9.41 -8.04 10.49
CA ASP A 137 -8.58 -8.82 9.59
C ASP A 137 -9.05 -8.62 8.15
N PRO A 138 -8.19 -8.10 7.24
CA PRO A 138 -8.61 -7.85 5.88
C PRO A 138 -8.89 -9.12 5.07
N TYR A 139 -8.44 -10.27 5.57
CA TYR A 139 -8.62 -11.56 4.90
C TYR A 139 -9.71 -12.42 5.52
N ALA A 140 -10.40 -11.93 6.55
CA ALA A 140 -11.41 -12.72 7.26
C ALA A 140 -12.60 -13.11 6.38
N ASP A 141 -12.98 -12.23 5.44
CA ASP A 141 -14.12 -12.47 4.55
C ASP A 141 -13.88 -13.63 3.59
N ASP A 142 -12.62 -13.99 3.36
CA ASP A 142 -12.26 -15.08 2.46
C ASP A 142 -12.63 -16.44 3.05
N GLU A 143 -12.91 -16.48 4.36
CA GLU A 143 -13.27 -17.70 5.06
C GLU A 143 -14.78 -17.98 5.03
N ASN A 144 -15.56 -17.01 4.60
CA ASN A 144 -17.02 -17.13 4.53
C ASN A 144 -17.48 -17.38 3.12
#